data_f12c880edb09b567cdc670b654040d1f
#
_entry.id   f12c880edb09b567cdc670b654040d1f
#
_cell.length_a   1.000
_cell.length_b   1.000
_cell.length_c   1.000
_cell.angle_alpha   90.00
_cell.angle_beta   90.00
_cell.angle_gamma   90.00
#
_symmetry.space_group_name_H-M   'P 1'
#
loop_
_entity.id
_entity.type
_entity.pdbx_description
1 polymer ?
#
loop_
_entity_poly.entity_id
_entity_poly.type
_entity_poly.pdbx_seq_one_letter_code
_entity_poly.pdbx_strand_id
1 'polypeptide(L)'
;MASPPAPRHRVRAQVNRPLVAAGLLVLLPLVVVAERLHRGAGRRVARWGVAVVAFLCGVRFERRGRGPGPGSPGVVVVPNHSSPMDIPALLWAEPEVRFLAAADLFRVPLLAAAMRALGTVPIDRRDRYRARDQLDALVDRRRAATGSPGDIVVFAEGGIAPAGTRLPFRSGAFSLAIRTGAPVAPVAIRGSDRVLAPRGHLLVRPGVVTVEFLEPIDTGGLTSDDRGVLRDHVRDIVCAATASTS
;
A
#
# COMPACT_ATOMS: atom_id res chain seq x y z
N MET A 1 -4.07 30.24 -16.38
CA MET A 1 -2.82 30.43 -15.61
C MET A 1 -3.19 30.43 -14.14
N ALA A 2 -2.83 29.39 -13.39
CA ALA A 2 -3.09 29.35 -11.95
C ALA A 2 -2.06 30.20 -11.23
N SER A 3 -2.51 31.13 -10.38
CA SER A 3 -1.66 31.99 -9.58
C SER A 3 -0.69 31.17 -8.72
N PRO A 4 0.57 31.60 -8.55
CA PRO A 4 1.52 30.89 -7.71
C PRO A 4 1.01 30.88 -6.26
N PRO A 5 1.17 29.77 -5.53
CA PRO A 5 0.71 29.65 -4.15
C PRO A 5 1.42 30.68 -3.26
N ALA A 6 0.65 31.25 -2.32
CA ALA A 6 1.11 32.26 -1.39
C ALA A 6 2.39 31.85 -0.62
N PRO A 7 3.28 32.79 -0.27
CA PRO A 7 4.62 32.50 0.30
C PRO A 7 4.61 31.64 1.57
N ARG A 8 3.55 31.68 2.36
CA ARG A 8 3.41 30.82 3.57
C ARG A 8 3.39 29.31 3.28
N HIS A 9 2.89 28.88 2.11
CA HIS A 9 2.90 27.48 1.70
C HIS A 9 4.29 27.00 1.27
N ARG A 10 5.12 27.88 0.71
CA ARG A 10 6.49 27.54 0.31
C ARG A 10 7.41 27.32 1.50
N VAL A 11 7.28 28.11 2.57
CA VAL A 11 8.11 27.98 3.78
C VAL A 11 7.78 26.68 4.53
N ARG A 12 6.47 26.36 4.73
CA ARG A 12 6.06 25.07 5.33
C ARG A 12 6.52 23.86 4.52
N ALA A 13 6.48 23.96 3.20
CA ALA A 13 6.88 22.87 2.31
C ALA A 13 8.40 22.57 2.37
N GLN A 14 9.24 23.59 2.61
CA GLN A 14 10.70 23.41 2.75
C GLN A 14 11.08 22.79 4.09
N VAL A 15 10.32 23.06 5.15
CA VAL A 15 10.57 22.51 6.49
C VAL A 15 10.20 21.02 6.58
N ASN A 16 9.23 20.55 5.79
CA ASN A 16 8.77 19.16 5.88
C ASN A 16 9.74 18.11 5.31
N ARG A 17 10.58 18.48 4.32
CA ARG A 17 11.56 17.54 3.76
C ARG A 17 12.57 17.00 4.80
N PRO A 18 13.29 17.83 5.55
CA PRO A 18 14.20 17.34 6.59
C PRO A 18 13.46 16.59 7.70
N LEU A 19 12.25 17.01 8.05
CA LEU A 19 11.41 16.30 9.02
C LEU A 19 11.05 14.89 8.56
N VAL A 20 10.62 14.72 7.32
CA VAL A 20 10.31 13.40 6.74
C VAL A 20 11.56 12.53 6.65
N ALA A 21 12.70 13.10 6.20
CA ALA A 21 13.95 12.39 6.11
C ALA A 21 14.45 11.94 7.50
N ALA A 22 14.42 12.83 8.50
CA ALA A 22 14.76 12.50 9.87
C ALA A 22 13.80 11.45 10.46
N GLY A 23 12.50 11.59 10.20
CA GLY A 23 11.49 10.61 10.60
C GLY A 23 11.79 9.22 10.04
N LEU A 24 12.13 9.12 8.76
CA LEU A 24 12.50 7.85 8.13
C LEU A 24 13.80 7.27 8.72
N LEU A 25 14.82 8.11 8.94
CA LEU A 25 16.09 7.67 9.54
C LEU A 25 15.93 7.11 10.96
N VAL A 26 14.96 7.62 11.71
CA VAL A 26 14.66 7.14 13.07
C VAL A 26 13.69 5.96 13.04
N LEU A 27 12.63 6.06 12.23
CA LEU A 27 11.55 5.06 12.23
C LEU A 27 11.99 3.71 11.67
N LEU A 28 12.77 3.69 10.58
CA LEU A 28 13.17 2.43 9.95
C LEU A 28 14.00 1.53 10.87
N PRO A 29 15.06 2.01 11.57
CA PRO A 29 15.78 1.17 12.53
C PRO A 29 14.92 0.78 13.73
N LEU A 30 14.04 1.67 14.23
CA LEU A 30 13.12 1.34 15.33
C LEU A 30 12.18 0.21 14.98
N VAL A 31 11.64 0.18 13.76
CA VAL A 31 10.81 -0.93 13.25
C VAL A 31 11.58 -2.24 13.29
N VAL A 32 12.83 -2.24 12.81
CA VAL A 32 13.66 -3.45 12.76
C VAL A 32 13.97 -3.95 14.17
N VAL A 33 14.37 -3.05 15.07
CA VAL A 33 14.69 -3.41 16.46
C VAL A 33 13.46 -3.92 17.19
N ALA A 34 12.34 -3.21 17.07
CA ALA A 34 11.08 -3.60 17.71
C ALA A 34 10.62 -4.99 17.26
N GLU A 35 10.70 -5.30 15.95
CA GLU A 35 10.30 -6.60 15.42
C GLU A 35 11.23 -7.73 15.86
N ARG A 36 12.55 -7.45 16.04
CA ARG A 36 13.51 -8.42 16.59
C ARG A 36 13.28 -8.72 18.06
N LEU A 37 12.90 -7.70 18.84
CA LEU A 37 12.64 -7.86 20.27
C LEU A 37 11.30 -8.57 20.54
N HIS A 38 10.30 -8.24 19.76
CA HIS A 38 8.97 -8.81 19.91
C HIS A 38 8.23 -8.87 18.57
N ARG A 39 7.79 -10.06 18.16
CA ARG A 39 7.04 -10.27 16.90
C ARG A 39 5.79 -9.39 16.85
N GLY A 40 5.60 -8.67 15.74
CA GLY A 40 4.49 -7.74 15.54
C GLY A 40 4.67 -6.36 16.17
N ALA A 41 5.69 -6.13 16.99
CA ALA A 41 5.98 -4.81 17.54
C ALA A 41 6.42 -3.82 16.46
N GLY A 42 7.14 -4.31 15.45
CA GLY A 42 7.56 -3.49 14.31
C GLY A 42 6.39 -2.84 13.57
N ARG A 43 5.28 -3.55 13.38
CA ARG A 43 4.06 -3.00 12.76
C ARG A 43 3.41 -1.91 13.61
N ARG A 44 3.35 -2.10 14.94
CA ARG A 44 2.84 -1.08 15.87
C ARG A 44 3.71 0.16 15.84
N VAL A 45 5.03 0.00 15.87
CA VAL A 45 5.99 1.12 15.75
C VAL A 45 5.84 1.82 14.41
N ALA A 46 5.72 1.09 13.30
CA ALA A 46 5.52 1.66 11.98
C ALA A 46 4.21 2.49 11.92
N ARG A 47 3.10 1.95 12.41
CA ARG A 47 1.81 2.64 12.46
C ARG A 47 1.88 3.95 13.22
N TRP A 48 2.40 3.90 14.46
CA TRP A 48 2.51 5.10 15.30
C TRP A 48 3.52 6.09 14.76
N GLY A 49 4.67 5.64 14.27
CA GLY A 49 5.68 6.51 13.67
C GLY A 49 5.16 7.22 12.43
N VAL A 50 4.44 6.51 11.56
CA VAL A 50 3.77 7.10 10.40
C VAL A 50 2.73 8.14 10.82
N ALA A 51 1.92 7.85 11.86
CA ALA A 51 0.92 8.79 12.37
C ALA A 51 1.57 10.07 12.92
N VAL A 52 2.66 9.94 13.67
CA VAL A 52 3.40 11.08 14.23
C VAL A 52 4.02 11.93 13.12
N VAL A 53 4.72 11.33 12.16
CA VAL A 53 5.33 12.08 11.04
C VAL A 53 4.25 12.76 10.20
N ALA A 54 3.14 12.08 9.93
CA ALA A 54 2.02 12.66 9.20
C ALA A 54 1.42 13.86 9.94
N PHE A 55 1.18 13.72 11.24
CA PHE A 55 0.65 14.80 12.09
C PHE A 55 1.58 16.03 12.09
N LEU A 56 2.88 15.82 12.26
CA LEU A 56 3.89 16.90 12.22
C LEU A 56 3.94 17.59 10.83
N CYS A 57 3.64 16.86 9.76
CA CYS A 57 3.52 17.41 8.42
C CYS A 57 2.14 18.05 8.13
N GLY A 58 1.21 18.02 9.08
CA GLY A 58 -0.17 18.52 8.90
C GLY A 58 -1.04 17.60 8.03
N VAL A 59 -0.70 16.31 7.96
CA VAL A 59 -1.46 15.29 7.24
C VAL A 59 -2.37 14.54 8.20
N ARG A 60 -3.63 14.42 7.83
CA ARG A 60 -4.63 13.64 8.55
C ARG A 60 -5.01 12.41 7.72
N PHE A 61 -4.93 11.24 8.34
CA PHE A 61 -5.44 10.01 7.76
C PHE A 61 -6.88 9.76 8.22
N GLU A 62 -7.74 9.34 7.29
CA GLU A 62 -9.10 8.90 7.56
C GLU A 62 -9.30 7.48 7.05
N ARG A 63 -9.94 6.64 7.88
CA ARG A 63 -10.33 5.28 7.50
C ARG A 63 -11.84 5.22 7.34
N ARG A 64 -12.30 4.61 6.25
CA ARG A 64 -13.72 4.33 5.98
C ARG A 64 -13.91 2.86 5.62
N GLY A 65 -15.08 2.35 5.86
CA GLY A 65 -15.44 0.96 5.58
C GLY A 65 -14.79 -0.06 6.52
N ARG A 66 -15.16 -1.33 6.36
CA ARG A 66 -14.59 -2.46 7.08
C ARG A 66 -13.43 -3.05 6.30
N GLY A 67 -12.22 -2.80 6.77
CA GLY A 67 -11.04 -3.51 6.27
C GLY A 67 -10.96 -4.94 6.82
N PRO A 68 -10.04 -5.75 6.28
CA PRO A 68 -9.69 -7.02 6.88
C PRO A 68 -9.22 -6.73 8.31
N GLY A 69 -9.74 -7.45 9.29
CA GLY A 69 -9.44 -7.24 10.70
C GLY A 69 -8.68 -8.42 11.30
N PRO A 70 -8.44 -8.40 12.62
CA PRO A 70 -7.92 -9.57 13.33
C PRO A 70 -8.77 -10.80 13.04
N GLY A 71 -8.13 -11.93 12.68
CA GLY A 71 -8.84 -13.16 12.29
C GLY A 71 -9.28 -13.24 10.84
N SER A 72 -8.89 -12.27 10.00
CA SER A 72 -9.09 -12.34 8.55
C SER A 72 -8.58 -13.68 7.98
N PRO A 73 -9.32 -14.30 7.04
CA PRO A 73 -8.90 -15.55 6.38
C PRO A 73 -7.69 -15.35 5.45
N GLY A 74 -7.14 -14.13 5.37
CA GLY A 74 -6.05 -13.78 4.47
C GLY A 74 -6.54 -13.24 3.14
N VAL A 75 -6.89 -11.97 3.13
CA VAL A 75 -7.47 -11.24 1.99
C VAL A 75 -6.38 -10.70 1.07
N VAL A 76 -6.66 -10.59 -0.22
CA VAL A 76 -5.85 -9.83 -1.18
C VAL A 76 -6.43 -8.42 -1.29
N VAL A 77 -5.75 -7.47 -0.68
CA VAL A 77 -6.15 -6.04 -0.69
C VAL A 77 -5.64 -5.39 -1.95
N VAL A 78 -6.53 -4.78 -2.73
CA VAL A 78 -6.21 -4.19 -4.03
C VAL A 78 -6.58 -2.70 -4.05
N PRO A 79 -5.65 -1.81 -3.71
CA PRO A 79 -5.85 -0.36 -3.79
C PRO A 79 -5.44 0.22 -5.15
N ASN A 80 -5.91 1.45 -5.45
CA ASN A 80 -5.27 2.32 -6.44
C ASN A 80 -3.90 2.81 -5.93
N HIS A 81 -3.04 3.26 -6.85
CA HIS A 81 -1.69 3.74 -6.50
C HIS A 81 -1.34 5.05 -7.20
N SER A 82 -1.61 6.16 -6.53
CA SER A 82 -1.42 7.51 -7.06
C SER A 82 -0.28 8.29 -6.40
N SER A 83 0.26 7.78 -5.28
CA SER A 83 1.28 8.47 -4.49
C SER A 83 2.14 7.51 -3.67
N PRO A 84 3.40 7.85 -3.38
CA PRO A 84 4.17 7.15 -2.34
C PRO A 84 3.49 7.20 -0.95
N MET A 85 2.59 8.17 -0.70
CA MET A 85 1.83 8.31 0.54
C MET A 85 0.80 7.20 0.74
N ASP A 86 0.44 6.44 -0.31
CA ASP A 86 -0.52 5.33 -0.21
C ASP A 86 -0.04 4.23 0.74
N ILE A 87 1.27 3.95 0.75
CA ILE A 87 1.87 2.92 1.61
C ILE A 87 1.75 3.29 3.09
N PRO A 88 2.22 4.46 3.57
CA PRO A 88 2.04 4.86 4.95
C PRO A 88 0.56 5.02 5.36
N ALA A 89 -0.31 5.47 4.46
CA ALA A 89 -1.74 5.57 4.74
C ALA A 89 -2.37 4.19 4.98
N LEU A 90 -2.04 3.19 4.17
CA LEU A 90 -2.50 1.80 4.37
C LEU A 90 -1.90 1.18 5.63
N LEU A 91 -0.62 1.38 5.92
CA LEU A 91 0.03 0.91 7.15
C LEU A 91 -0.63 1.49 8.40
N TRP A 92 -1.08 2.74 8.32
CA TRP A 92 -1.81 3.37 9.41
C TRP A 92 -3.24 2.81 9.53
N ALA A 93 -3.93 2.63 8.40
CA ALA A 93 -5.32 2.17 8.39
C ALA A 93 -5.45 0.69 8.78
N GLU A 94 -4.51 -0.16 8.32
CA GLU A 94 -4.50 -1.61 8.56
C GLU A 94 -3.07 -2.10 8.76
N PRO A 95 -2.56 -2.11 10.00
CA PRO A 95 -1.14 -2.41 10.29
C PRO A 95 -0.77 -3.88 10.10
N GLU A 96 -1.75 -4.79 10.07
CA GLU A 96 -1.48 -6.22 9.94
C GLU A 96 -1.25 -6.68 8.49
N VAL A 97 -1.47 -5.80 7.50
CA VAL A 97 -1.22 -6.12 6.09
C VAL A 97 0.27 -6.25 5.78
N ARG A 98 0.56 -7.11 4.82
CA ARG A 98 1.88 -7.25 4.20
C ARG A 98 1.81 -6.69 2.79
N PHE A 99 2.91 -6.12 2.30
CA PHE A 99 2.94 -5.55 0.95
C PHE A 99 3.66 -6.47 -0.02
N LEU A 100 3.16 -6.52 -1.25
CA LEU A 100 3.91 -7.00 -2.39
C LEU A 100 4.60 -5.80 -3.05
N ALA A 101 5.94 -5.74 -2.98
CA ALA A 101 6.69 -4.57 -3.40
C ALA A 101 7.77 -4.89 -4.44
N ALA A 102 8.17 -3.89 -5.24
CA ALA A 102 9.20 -4.06 -6.24
C ALA A 102 10.55 -4.48 -5.61
N ALA A 103 11.20 -5.50 -6.18
CA ALA A 103 12.48 -6.04 -5.70
C ALA A 103 13.59 -4.98 -5.65
N ASP A 104 13.54 -3.96 -6.52
CA ASP A 104 14.50 -2.87 -6.53
C ASP A 104 14.54 -2.07 -5.22
N LEU A 105 13.42 -1.97 -4.49
CA LEU A 105 13.38 -1.29 -3.20
C LEU A 105 14.23 -1.99 -2.13
N PHE A 106 14.46 -3.29 -2.29
CA PHE A 106 15.30 -4.08 -1.38
C PHE A 106 16.80 -3.87 -1.59
N ARG A 107 17.21 -3.03 -2.56
CA ARG A 107 18.61 -2.61 -2.74
C ARG A 107 19.04 -1.53 -1.75
N VAL A 108 18.09 -0.83 -1.11
CA VAL A 108 18.37 0.16 -0.06
C VAL A 108 18.44 -0.56 1.29
N PRO A 109 19.60 -0.71 1.93
CA PRO A 109 19.80 -1.65 3.04
C PRO A 109 18.84 -1.42 4.22
N LEU A 110 18.71 -0.19 4.69
CA LEU A 110 17.88 0.14 5.85
C LEU A 110 16.38 -0.02 5.53
N LEU A 111 15.95 0.41 4.34
CA LEU A 111 14.58 0.22 3.87
C LEU A 111 14.28 -1.27 3.71
N ALA A 112 15.19 -2.03 3.10
CA ALA A 112 15.05 -3.47 2.93
C ALA A 112 14.91 -4.21 4.27
N ALA A 113 15.68 -3.81 5.28
CA ALA A 113 15.58 -4.40 6.61
C ALA A 113 14.21 -4.13 7.25
N ALA A 114 13.70 -2.91 7.17
CA ALA A 114 12.38 -2.55 7.67
C ALA A 114 11.26 -3.25 6.88
N MET A 115 11.36 -3.31 5.55
CA MET A 115 10.39 -4.02 4.70
C MET A 115 10.33 -5.50 5.04
N ARG A 116 11.47 -6.16 5.26
CA ARG A 116 11.50 -7.57 5.70
C ARG A 116 10.91 -7.74 7.09
N ALA A 117 11.21 -6.84 8.01
CA ALA A 117 10.64 -6.85 9.36
C ALA A 117 9.10 -6.73 9.32
N LEU A 118 8.55 -5.95 8.41
CA LEU A 118 7.10 -5.81 8.18
C LEU A 118 6.50 -6.97 7.35
N GLY A 119 7.30 -7.94 6.93
CA GLY A 119 6.85 -9.09 6.14
C GLY A 119 6.54 -8.76 4.68
N THR A 120 7.10 -7.68 4.14
CA THR A 120 6.94 -7.31 2.73
C THR A 120 7.59 -8.36 1.82
N VAL A 121 6.87 -8.75 0.77
CA VAL A 121 7.30 -9.75 -0.21
C VAL A 121 7.86 -9.04 -1.44
N PRO A 122 9.12 -9.32 -1.83
CA PRO A 122 9.69 -8.75 -3.05
C PRO A 122 9.10 -9.41 -4.30
N ILE A 123 8.87 -8.62 -5.36
CA ILE A 123 8.51 -9.13 -6.69
C ILE A 123 9.33 -8.42 -7.77
N ASP A 124 9.92 -9.20 -8.67
CA ASP A 124 10.66 -8.67 -9.82
C ASP A 124 9.68 -8.33 -10.96
N ARG A 125 9.35 -7.04 -11.07
CA ARG A 125 8.40 -6.56 -12.08
C ARG A 125 9.02 -6.39 -13.47
N ARG A 126 10.35 -6.48 -13.58
CA ARG A 126 11.08 -6.32 -14.84
C ARG A 126 11.17 -7.64 -15.61
N ASP A 127 11.23 -8.74 -14.88
CA ASP A 127 11.24 -10.09 -15.43
C ASP A 127 9.91 -10.80 -15.14
N ARG A 128 9.10 -11.00 -16.19
CA ARG A 128 7.78 -11.64 -16.08
C ARG A 128 7.85 -13.10 -15.62
N TYR A 129 8.95 -13.80 -15.95
CA TYR A 129 9.12 -15.19 -15.54
C TYR A 129 9.44 -15.26 -14.04
N ARG A 130 10.41 -14.47 -13.59
CA ARG A 130 10.71 -14.35 -12.16
C ARG A 130 9.52 -13.87 -11.34
N ALA A 131 8.78 -12.90 -11.85
CA ALA A 131 7.55 -12.42 -11.18
C ALA A 131 6.53 -13.56 -11.05
N ARG A 132 6.40 -14.40 -12.07
CA ARG A 132 5.52 -15.57 -12.02
C ARG A 132 6.00 -16.59 -11.00
N ASP A 133 7.25 -16.97 -11.01
CA ASP A 133 7.84 -17.94 -10.07
C ASP A 133 7.70 -17.45 -8.62
N GLN A 134 7.93 -16.15 -8.38
CA GLN A 134 7.75 -15.54 -7.07
C GLN A 134 6.28 -15.55 -6.62
N LEU A 135 5.35 -15.31 -7.56
CA LEU A 135 3.92 -15.40 -7.29
C LEU A 135 3.52 -16.86 -6.98
N ASP A 136 4.02 -17.83 -7.73
CA ASP A 136 3.79 -19.25 -7.53
C ASP A 136 4.26 -19.68 -6.14
N ALA A 137 5.48 -19.32 -5.75
CA ALA A 137 6.02 -19.57 -4.42
C ALA A 137 5.21 -18.88 -3.30
N LEU A 138 4.62 -17.71 -3.57
CA LEU A 138 3.74 -17.04 -2.63
C LEU A 138 2.41 -17.79 -2.49
N VAL A 139 1.82 -18.25 -3.58
CA VAL A 139 0.60 -19.09 -3.58
C VAL A 139 0.84 -20.35 -2.73
N ASP A 140 1.94 -21.08 -2.96
CA ASP A 140 2.25 -22.31 -2.25
C ASP A 140 2.42 -22.07 -0.74
N ARG A 141 3.14 -21.01 -0.37
CA ARG A 141 3.28 -20.61 1.05
C ARG A 141 1.95 -20.26 1.70
N ARG A 142 1.06 -19.57 0.99
CA ARG A 142 -0.25 -19.19 1.51
C ARG A 142 -1.17 -20.39 1.68
N ARG A 143 -1.11 -21.36 0.75
CA ARG A 143 -1.87 -22.62 0.83
C ARG A 143 -1.37 -23.54 1.94
N ALA A 144 -0.06 -23.59 2.16
CA ALA A 144 0.56 -24.41 3.20
C ALA A 144 0.44 -23.81 4.61
N ALA A 145 -0.07 -22.60 4.78
CA ALA A 145 -0.20 -21.96 6.08
C ALA A 145 -1.25 -22.69 6.93
N THR A 146 -0.87 -23.10 8.13
CA THR A 146 -1.73 -23.79 9.13
C THR A 146 -2.60 -22.81 9.93
N GLY A 147 -2.94 -21.69 9.37
CA GLY A 147 -3.75 -20.61 9.94
C GLY A 147 -3.97 -19.54 8.93
N SER A 148 -4.42 -18.34 9.36
CA SER A 148 -4.54 -17.24 8.41
C SER A 148 -3.18 -16.90 7.80
N PRO A 149 -3.04 -16.94 6.46
CA PRO A 149 -1.81 -16.54 5.78
C PRO A 149 -1.52 -15.04 5.90
N GLY A 150 -2.41 -14.30 6.57
CA GLY A 150 -2.39 -12.85 6.70
C GLY A 150 -2.82 -12.12 5.43
N ASP A 151 -3.18 -10.87 5.58
CA ASP A 151 -3.63 -10.03 4.47
C ASP A 151 -2.45 -9.49 3.66
N ILE A 152 -2.62 -9.40 2.34
CA ILE A 152 -1.56 -8.92 1.45
C ILE A 152 -2.05 -7.80 0.54
N VAL A 153 -1.37 -6.67 0.57
CA VAL A 153 -1.63 -5.54 -0.32
C VAL A 153 -0.88 -5.72 -1.62
N VAL A 154 -1.61 -5.65 -2.72
CA VAL A 154 -1.05 -5.68 -4.07
C VAL A 154 -1.54 -4.47 -4.85
N PHE A 155 -0.66 -3.52 -5.11
CA PHE A 155 -0.96 -2.43 -6.02
C PHE A 155 -1.00 -2.97 -7.45
N ALA A 156 -2.21 -3.29 -7.92
CA ALA A 156 -2.42 -3.94 -9.21
C ALA A 156 -1.99 -3.09 -10.41
N GLU A 157 -1.90 -1.78 -10.25
CA GLU A 157 -1.35 -0.86 -11.25
C GLU A 157 0.12 -1.13 -11.56
N GLY A 158 0.85 -1.76 -10.63
CA GLY A 158 2.25 -2.12 -10.81
C GLY A 158 3.24 -0.94 -10.76
N GLY A 159 2.78 0.26 -10.45
CA GLY A 159 3.56 1.49 -10.29
C GLY A 159 2.68 2.65 -9.93
N ILE A 160 3.30 3.78 -9.59
CA ILE A 160 2.56 5.01 -9.30
C ILE A 160 2.20 5.69 -10.63
N ALA A 161 0.92 5.96 -10.83
CA ALA A 161 0.42 6.67 -12.00
C ALA A 161 0.94 8.12 -12.04
N PRO A 162 1.25 8.69 -13.21
CA PRO A 162 1.46 10.12 -13.35
C PRO A 162 0.23 10.89 -12.84
N ALA A 163 0.45 12.12 -12.34
CA ALA A 163 -0.63 12.96 -11.84
C ALA A 163 -1.77 13.12 -12.87
N GLY A 164 -3.00 12.92 -12.42
CA GLY A 164 -4.19 13.01 -13.27
C GLY A 164 -4.44 11.82 -14.20
N THR A 165 -3.61 10.77 -14.10
CA THR A 165 -3.78 9.55 -14.91
C THR A 165 -3.95 8.32 -14.02
N ARG A 166 -4.32 7.18 -14.63
CA ARG A 166 -4.40 5.87 -13.98
C ARG A 166 -3.72 4.83 -14.85
N LEU A 167 -3.03 3.89 -14.22
CA LEU A 167 -2.46 2.76 -14.92
C LEU A 167 -3.47 1.60 -14.96
N PRO A 168 -3.42 0.76 -16.01
CA PRO A 168 -4.26 -0.43 -16.06
C PRO A 168 -3.89 -1.40 -14.95
N PHE A 169 -4.90 -2.07 -14.36
CA PHE A 169 -4.67 -3.13 -13.40
C PHE A 169 -4.06 -4.37 -14.09
N ARG A 170 -3.03 -4.94 -13.48
CA ARG A 170 -2.37 -6.18 -13.90
C ARG A 170 -3.02 -7.38 -13.24
N SER A 171 -3.00 -8.53 -13.91
CA SER A 171 -3.71 -9.73 -13.46
C SER A 171 -3.08 -10.46 -12.27
N GLY A 172 -1.88 -10.07 -11.81
CA GLY A 172 -1.14 -10.79 -10.77
C GLY A 172 -1.86 -10.90 -9.43
N ALA A 173 -2.49 -9.82 -8.96
CA ALA A 173 -3.27 -9.80 -7.72
C ALA A 173 -4.46 -10.77 -7.79
N PHE A 174 -5.17 -10.77 -8.90
CA PHE A 174 -6.35 -11.59 -9.14
C PHE A 174 -6.00 -13.06 -9.32
N SER A 175 -4.90 -13.35 -10.00
CA SER A 175 -4.34 -14.71 -10.09
C SER A 175 -3.95 -15.25 -8.70
N LEU A 176 -3.35 -14.41 -7.84
CA LEU A 176 -3.05 -14.78 -6.45
C LEU A 176 -4.32 -15.10 -5.67
N ALA A 177 -5.32 -14.22 -5.74
CA ALA A 177 -6.59 -14.38 -5.04
C ALA A 177 -7.32 -15.67 -5.45
N ILE A 178 -7.57 -15.87 -6.74
CA ILE A 178 -8.25 -17.06 -7.27
C ILE A 178 -7.49 -18.34 -6.89
N ARG A 179 -6.18 -18.37 -7.08
CA ARG A 179 -5.37 -19.57 -6.82
C ARG A 179 -5.27 -19.91 -5.34
N THR A 180 -5.43 -18.96 -4.45
CA THR A 180 -5.42 -19.20 -2.99
C THR A 180 -6.82 -19.30 -2.38
N GLY A 181 -7.88 -19.05 -3.17
CA GLY A 181 -9.25 -18.94 -2.66
C GLY A 181 -9.45 -17.74 -1.73
N ALA A 182 -8.55 -16.75 -1.78
CA ALA A 182 -8.59 -15.58 -0.91
C ALA A 182 -9.55 -14.53 -1.46
N PRO A 183 -10.45 -13.94 -0.67
CA PRO A 183 -11.27 -12.83 -1.11
C PRO A 183 -10.42 -11.65 -1.58
N VAL A 184 -10.92 -10.87 -2.53
CA VAL A 184 -10.32 -9.59 -2.95
C VAL A 184 -11.02 -8.46 -2.22
N ALA A 185 -10.27 -7.63 -1.48
CA ALA A 185 -10.77 -6.40 -0.88
C ALA A 185 -10.33 -5.19 -1.71
N PRO A 186 -11.23 -4.58 -2.51
CA PRO A 186 -10.94 -3.34 -3.20
C PRO A 186 -10.77 -2.20 -2.19
N VAL A 187 -9.81 -1.30 -2.44
CA VAL A 187 -9.57 -0.14 -1.58
C VAL A 187 -9.42 1.12 -2.42
N ALA A 188 -10.13 2.18 -2.04
CA ALA A 188 -9.99 3.49 -2.64
C ALA A 188 -9.15 4.41 -1.75
N ILE A 189 -8.01 4.90 -2.26
CA ILE A 189 -7.17 5.89 -1.58
C ILE A 189 -7.33 7.22 -2.30
N ARG A 190 -7.70 8.25 -1.53
CA ARG A 190 -7.96 9.61 -2.05
C ARG A 190 -7.10 10.64 -1.35
N GLY A 191 -6.70 11.67 -2.09
CA GLY A 191 -5.96 12.83 -1.57
C GLY A 191 -4.47 12.60 -1.34
N SER A 192 -3.96 11.38 -1.48
CA SER A 192 -2.55 11.04 -1.29
C SER A 192 -1.64 11.75 -2.28
N ASP A 193 -2.04 11.89 -3.54
CA ASP A 193 -1.34 12.59 -4.62
C ASP A 193 -1.26 14.10 -4.38
N ARG A 194 -2.26 14.69 -3.73
CA ARG A 194 -2.26 16.10 -3.32
C ARG A 194 -1.31 16.35 -2.15
N VAL A 195 -1.23 15.39 -1.22
CA VAL A 195 -0.36 15.43 -0.04
C VAL A 195 1.09 15.19 -0.43
N LEU A 196 1.36 14.17 -1.24
CA LEU A 196 2.68 13.85 -1.76
C LEU A 196 2.58 13.49 -3.24
N ALA A 197 2.99 14.41 -4.09
CA ALA A 197 2.96 14.17 -5.54
C ALA A 197 3.81 12.96 -5.96
N PRO A 198 3.48 12.23 -7.04
CA PRO A 198 4.19 11.03 -7.50
C PRO A 198 5.71 11.21 -7.65
N ARG A 199 6.15 12.40 -8.01
CA ARG A 199 7.57 12.80 -8.14
C ARG A 199 7.94 13.92 -7.17
N GLY A 200 7.29 13.97 -6.01
CA GLY A 200 7.35 15.11 -5.08
C GLY A 200 8.61 15.21 -4.22
N HIS A 201 9.64 14.37 -4.42
CA HIS A 201 10.92 14.42 -3.70
C HIS A 201 10.75 14.63 -2.17
N LEU A 202 9.89 13.85 -1.53
CA LEU A 202 9.54 13.93 -0.10
C LEU A 202 8.90 15.27 0.34
N LEU A 203 8.38 16.05 -0.60
CA LEU A 203 7.66 17.28 -0.31
C LEU A 203 6.23 16.96 0.11
N VAL A 204 6.01 16.76 1.40
CA VAL A 204 4.69 16.51 1.99
C VAL A 204 3.96 17.84 2.19
N ARG A 205 2.72 17.93 1.72
CA ARG A 205 1.83 19.06 1.92
C ARG A 205 0.77 18.70 2.97
N PRO A 206 0.34 19.65 3.80
CA PRO A 206 -0.81 19.43 4.68
C PRO A 206 -2.05 19.01 3.87
N GLY A 207 -2.84 18.10 4.43
CA GLY A 207 -4.05 17.64 3.77
C GLY A 207 -4.64 16.38 4.42
N VAL A 208 -5.69 15.87 3.79
CA VAL A 208 -6.38 14.66 4.23
C VAL A 208 -6.13 13.54 3.23
N VAL A 209 -5.78 12.36 3.73
CA VAL A 209 -5.71 11.12 2.95
C VAL A 209 -6.76 10.16 3.49
N THR A 210 -7.72 9.79 2.66
CA THR A 210 -8.76 8.84 3.01
C THR A 210 -8.44 7.46 2.44
N VAL A 211 -8.46 6.44 3.28
CA VAL A 211 -8.38 5.02 2.91
C VAL A 211 -9.75 4.40 3.14
N GLU A 212 -10.43 4.04 2.06
CA GLU A 212 -11.76 3.45 2.10
C GLU A 212 -11.71 1.99 1.66
N PHE A 213 -12.04 1.08 2.58
CA PHE A 213 -12.22 -0.33 2.29
C PHE A 213 -13.63 -0.55 1.76
N LEU A 214 -13.72 -1.16 0.60
CA LEU A 214 -14.98 -1.50 -0.07
C LEU A 214 -15.35 -2.95 0.23
N GLU A 215 -16.56 -3.37 -0.17
CA GLU A 215 -17.02 -4.74 0.09
C GLU A 215 -16.08 -5.76 -0.55
N PRO A 216 -15.63 -6.77 0.20
CA PRO A 216 -14.80 -7.83 -0.34
C PRO A 216 -15.56 -8.67 -1.37
N ILE A 217 -14.85 -9.10 -2.40
CA ILE A 217 -15.36 -9.97 -3.45
C ILE A 217 -14.83 -11.36 -3.20
N ASP A 218 -15.74 -12.33 -3.04
CA ASP A 218 -15.38 -13.73 -2.93
C ASP A 218 -14.81 -14.26 -4.25
N THR A 219 -13.82 -15.14 -4.14
CA THR A 219 -13.21 -15.82 -5.28
C THR A 219 -13.50 -17.31 -5.31
N GLY A 220 -14.34 -17.79 -4.40
CA GLY A 220 -14.80 -19.17 -4.37
C GLY A 220 -15.46 -19.56 -5.70
N GLY A 221 -15.03 -20.67 -6.29
CA GLY A 221 -15.54 -21.14 -7.58
C GLY A 221 -14.99 -20.43 -8.82
N LEU A 222 -14.22 -19.34 -8.68
CA LEU A 222 -13.56 -18.70 -9.81
C LEU A 222 -12.34 -19.51 -10.28
N THR A 223 -12.13 -19.50 -11.60
CA THR A 223 -11.03 -20.16 -12.29
C THR A 223 -10.00 -19.16 -12.82
N SER A 224 -8.88 -19.64 -13.31
CA SER A 224 -7.86 -18.77 -13.94
C SER A 224 -8.38 -17.97 -15.13
N ASP A 225 -9.46 -18.41 -15.76
CA ASP A 225 -10.05 -17.73 -16.93
C ASP A 225 -10.86 -16.50 -16.50
N ASP A 226 -11.41 -16.53 -15.28
CA ASP A 226 -12.20 -15.44 -14.70
C ASP A 226 -11.36 -14.25 -14.22
N ARG A 227 -10.02 -14.41 -14.17
CA ARG A 227 -9.11 -13.38 -13.65
C ARG A 227 -9.22 -12.02 -14.35
N GLY A 228 -9.57 -12.03 -15.63
CA GLY A 228 -9.76 -10.81 -16.43
C GLY A 228 -11.02 -10.05 -16.01
N VAL A 229 -12.11 -10.78 -15.88
CA VAL A 229 -13.41 -10.25 -15.45
C VAL A 229 -13.32 -9.71 -14.03
N LEU A 230 -12.73 -10.46 -13.10
CA LEU A 230 -12.52 -10.04 -11.72
C LEU A 230 -11.64 -8.76 -11.66
N ARG A 231 -10.55 -8.71 -12.44
CA ARG A 231 -9.68 -7.53 -12.53
C ARG A 231 -10.45 -6.27 -12.95
N ASP A 232 -11.23 -6.39 -14.01
CA ASP A 232 -11.92 -5.24 -14.58
C ASP A 232 -13.05 -4.78 -13.65
N HIS A 233 -13.76 -5.71 -13.01
CA HIS A 233 -14.77 -5.41 -12.01
C HIS A 233 -14.18 -4.67 -10.79
N VAL A 234 -13.07 -5.17 -10.22
CA VAL A 234 -12.39 -4.51 -9.08
C VAL A 234 -11.88 -3.13 -9.48
N ARG A 235 -11.29 -3.00 -10.68
CA ARG A 235 -10.84 -1.71 -11.20
C ARG A 235 -11.99 -0.71 -11.25
N ASP A 236 -13.13 -1.10 -11.79
CA ASP A 236 -14.27 -0.22 -11.98
C ASP A 236 -14.85 0.25 -10.63
N ILE A 237 -14.94 -0.65 -9.65
CA ILE A 237 -15.33 -0.34 -8.26
C ILE A 237 -14.36 0.69 -7.65
N VAL A 238 -13.05 0.44 -7.71
CA VAL A 238 -12.04 1.36 -7.16
C VAL A 238 -12.06 2.70 -7.89
N CYS A 239 -12.24 2.70 -9.21
CA CYS A 239 -12.35 3.91 -10.01
C CYS A 239 -13.58 4.74 -9.63
N ALA A 240 -14.73 4.12 -9.50
CA ALA A 240 -15.97 4.78 -9.07
C ALA A 240 -15.82 5.42 -7.68
N ALA A 241 -15.31 4.64 -6.71
CA ALA A 241 -15.11 5.12 -5.34
C ALA A 241 -14.10 6.28 -5.26
N THR A 242 -13.04 6.28 -6.09
CA THR A 242 -12.07 7.38 -6.12
C THR A 242 -12.58 8.63 -6.83
N ALA A 243 -13.60 8.53 -7.71
CA ALA A 243 -14.22 9.66 -8.40
C ALA A 243 -15.29 10.37 -7.55
N SER A 244 -15.91 9.66 -6.62
CA SER A 244 -17.10 10.09 -5.85
C SER A 244 -16.85 11.17 -4.79
N THR A 245 -15.73 11.91 -4.83
CA THR A 245 -15.43 12.96 -3.83
C THR A 245 -14.99 14.23 -4.56
N SER A 246 -15.93 14.91 -5.15
CA SER A 246 -15.83 16.32 -5.55
C SER A 246 -16.70 17.15 -4.63
#